data_3b63430d3150e01b426bc8728049607f
#
_entry.id   3b63430d3150e01b426bc8728049607f
#
_cell.length_a   1.000
_cell.length_b   1.000
_cell.length_c   1.000
_cell.angle_alpha   90.00
_cell.angle_beta   90.00
_cell.angle_gamma   90.00
#
_symmetry.space_group_name_H-M   'P 1'
#
loop_
_entity.id
_entity.type
_entity.pdbx_description
1 polymer ?
#
loop_
_entity_poly.entity_id
_entity_poly.type
_entity_poly.pdbx_seq_one_letter_code
_entity_poly.pdbx_strand_id
1 'polypeptide(L)'
;MSTTITHKQFLLSGYFRTAVMKLEIISAALAANTILGKKTADGAISVAAAVAAGAGEAGANTGTGTCTKDATLAYLANVMDGAYLVRVTRAYVAEGTVAGAYEVFDPVGRYLGAGTIGDTWAKQIKFVLAEAGITKFVVGDAFTITASQAAASGDLAAWDPTATDGSEVPYGILAAIAPINVAAQYVSVYISGTFNADEAVVPTDVDIDTAFDALREKGIIMVHQADDGRNPTFTE
;
A
#
# COMPACT_ATOMS: atom_id res chain seq x y z
N MET A 1 36.11 15.93 29.06
CA MET A 1 34.93 16.55 28.43
C MET A 1 33.70 15.89 29.06
N SER A 2 32.87 16.63 29.76
CA SER A 2 31.64 16.11 30.34
C SER A 2 30.57 16.13 29.22
N THR A 3 30.05 14.97 28.87
CA THR A 3 28.97 14.86 27.87
C THR A 3 27.65 14.88 28.64
N THR A 4 26.89 15.96 28.52
CA THR A 4 25.54 16.05 29.08
C THR A 4 24.59 15.27 28.16
N ILE A 5 24.04 14.15 28.64
CA ILE A 5 23.02 13.39 27.94
C ILE A 5 21.66 13.86 28.47
N THR A 6 20.92 14.58 27.64
CA THR A 6 19.54 14.97 27.96
C THR A 6 18.61 13.90 27.42
N HIS A 7 18.02 13.10 28.31
CA HIS A 7 16.98 12.15 27.93
C HIS A 7 15.64 12.87 27.85
N LYS A 8 15.20 13.17 26.64
CA LYS A 8 13.84 13.64 26.40
C LYS A 8 12.91 12.43 26.32
N GLN A 9 11.89 12.43 27.13
CA GLN A 9 10.93 11.34 27.18
C GLN A 9 9.71 11.71 26.34
N PHE A 10 9.39 10.88 25.33
CA PHE A 10 8.24 11.12 24.48
C PHE A 10 6.91 10.86 25.20
N LEU A 11 6.78 9.74 25.91
CA LEU A 11 5.61 9.41 26.72
C LEU A 11 5.74 10.03 28.12
N LEU A 12 4.92 11.03 28.44
CA LEU A 12 5.06 11.80 29.66
C LEU A 12 4.34 11.19 30.87
N SER A 13 3.11 10.75 30.69
CA SER A 13 2.33 10.18 31.82
C SER A 13 1.06 9.47 31.35
N GLY A 14 0.44 8.73 32.29
CA GLY A 14 -0.88 8.16 32.14
C GLY A 14 -0.92 6.80 31.44
N TYR A 15 -2.14 6.31 31.25
CA TYR A 15 -2.40 5.12 30.48
C TYR A 15 -2.40 5.48 28.98
N PHE A 16 -1.54 4.84 28.23
CA PHE A 16 -1.57 4.93 26.78
C PHE A 16 -2.21 3.68 26.18
N ARG A 17 -2.81 3.82 25.01
CA ARG A 17 -3.32 2.70 24.23
C ARG A 17 -2.66 2.69 22.87
N THR A 18 -2.32 1.49 22.42
CA THR A 18 -1.84 1.26 21.05
C THR A 18 -2.85 0.43 20.27
N ALA A 19 -2.89 0.64 18.97
CA ALA A 19 -3.58 -0.21 18.02
C ALA A 19 -2.61 -0.62 16.92
N VAL A 20 -2.80 -1.82 16.37
CA VAL A 20 -2.08 -2.26 15.18
C VAL A 20 -2.92 -1.88 13.97
N MET A 21 -2.38 -1.04 13.10
CA MET A 21 -3.10 -0.48 11.96
C MET A 21 -2.25 -0.60 10.70
N LYS A 22 -2.92 -0.66 9.55
CA LYS A 22 -2.28 -0.75 8.25
C LYS A 22 -1.72 0.61 7.85
N LEU A 23 -0.46 0.63 7.44
CA LEU A 23 0.23 1.79 6.87
C LEU A 23 0.24 1.65 5.35
N GLU A 24 0.03 2.75 4.64
CA GLU A 24 0.20 2.80 3.19
C GLU A 24 1.62 2.42 2.74
N ILE A 25 1.81 2.23 1.45
CA ILE A 25 3.13 2.03 0.88
C ILE A 25 3.91 3.34 0.97
N ILE A 26 5.06 3.32 1.63
CA ILE A 26 5.91 4.48 1.85
C ILE A 26 7.24 4.34 1.11
N SER A 27 7.67 5.41 0.44
CA SER A 27 8.93 5.48 -0.30
C SER A 27 10.14 5.87 0.57
N ALA A 28 9.88 6.37 1.78
CA ALA A 28 10.90 6.72 2.77
C ALA A 28 10.48 6.16 4.14
N ALA A 29 11.44 5.74 4.96
CA ALA A 29 11.16 5.27 6.31
C ALA A 29 10.57 6.40 7.17
N LEU A 30 9.55 6.06 7.97
CA LEU A 30 8.98 6.98 8.95
C LEU A 30 9.64 6.74 10.32
N ALA A 31 10.08 7.81 10.94
CA ALA A 31 10.63 7.76 12.29
C ALA A 31 9.56 7.41 13.33
N ALA A 32 9.97 6.85 14.47
CA ALA A 32 9.09 6.79 15.62
C ALA A 32 8.63 8.21 15.99
N ASN A 33 7.48 8.33 16.62
CA ASN A 33 6.83 9.59 17.02
C ASN A 33 6.30 10.43 15.85
N THR A 34 6.32 9.92 14.60
CA THR A 34 5.67 10.58 13.46
C THR A 34 4.16 10.67 13.70
N ILE A 35 3.61 11.88 13.55
CA ILE A 35 2.15 12.06 13.52
C ILE A 35 1.59 11.43 12.24
N LEU A 36 0.52 10.68 12.39
CA LEU A 36 -0.14 9.97 11.29
C LEU A 36 -1.54 10.54 11.07
N GLY A 37 -1.93 10.66 9.82
CA GLY A 37 -3.30 10.87 9.37
C GLY A 37 -3.93 9.56 8.92
N LYS A 38 -5.26 9.53 8.80
CA LYS A 38 -5.99 8.36 8.34
C LYS A 38 -6.74 8.68 7.06
N LYS A 39 -6.40 7.98 5.98
CA LYS A 39 -7.03 8.19 4.68
C LYS A 39 -8.51 7.84 4.70
N THR A 40 -9.31 8.68 4.08
CA THR A 40 -10.77 8.51 3.92
C THR A 40 -11.15 8.14 2.49
N ALA A 41 -10.23 8.32 1.55
CA ALA A 41 -10.41 7.98 0.15
C ALA A 41 -9.38 6.94 -0.30
N ASP A 42 -9.78 6.12 -1.26
CA ASP A 42 -8.87 5.18 -1.90
C ASP A 42 -7.85 5.93 -2.76
N GLY A 43 -6.59 5.55 -2.63
CA GLY A 43 -5.51 6.08 -3.47
C GLY A 43 -5.59 5.58 -4.90
N ALA A 44 -4.75 6.16 -5.75
CA ALA A 44 -4.68 5.77 -7.15
C ALA A 44 -4.32 4.29 -7.32
N ILE A 45 -5.07 3.62 -8.21
CA ILE A 45 -4.81 2.25 -8.59
C ILE A 45 -3.89 2.25 -9.82
N SER A 46 -2.86 1.44 -9.80
CA SER A 46 -2.00 1.18 -10.94
C SER A 46 -2.07 -0.30 -11.32
N VAL A 47 -2.00 -0.59 -12.61
CA VAL A 47 -1.93 -1.96 -13.13
C VAL A 47 -0.63 -2.12 -13.90
N ALA A 48 0.22 -3.03 -13.45
CA ALA A 48 1.49 -3.34 -14.10
C ALA A 48 1.28 -4.03 -15.46
N ALA A 49 2.30 -4.05 -16.29
CA ALA A 49 2.31 -4.89 -17.49
C ALA A 49 2.22 -6.38 -17.09
N ALA A 50 1.56 -7.18 -17.92
CA ALA A 50 1.47 -8.60 -17.70
C ALA A 50 2.86 -9.25 -17.82
N VAL A 51 3.13 -10.21 -16.94
CA VAL A 51 4.37 -11.00 -16.93
C VAL A 51 4.00 -12.46 -17.19
N ALA A 52 4.75 -13.13 -18.08
CA ALA A 52 4.57 -14.56 -18.32
C ALA A 52 4.82 -15.36 -17.04
N ALA A 53 3.92 -16.28 -16.73
CA ALA A 53 3.93 -17.11 -15.52
C ALA A 53 3.52 -18.56 -15.80
N GLY A 54 3.73 -19.00 -17.04
CA GLY A 54 3.25 -20.26 -17.54
C GLY A 54 3.97 -21.49 -17.01
N ALA A 55 3.53 -22.66 -17.51
CA ALA A 55 3.99 -23.98 -17.10
C ALA A 55 5.40 -24.34 -17.62
N GLY A 56 6.06 -23.46 -18.36
CA GLY A 56 7.44 -23.66 -18.81
C GLY A 56 8.44 -23.53 -17.67
N GLU A 57 9.68 -23.97 -17.90
CA GLU A 57 10.75 -23.78 -16.93
C GLU A 57 10.91 -22.28 -16.61
N ALA A 58 11.07 -21.96 -15.34
CA ALA A 58 11.24 -20.59 -14.84
C ALA A 58 10.11 -19.60 -15.18
N GLY A 59 8.86 -20.06 -15.33
CA GLY A 59 7.71 -19.18 -15.56
C GLY A 59 7.60 -18.65 -16.99
N ALA A 60 8.27 -19.28 -17.96
CA ALA A 60 8.10 -18.94 -19.37
C ALA A 60 6.88 -19.61 -19.97
N ASN A 61 6.18 -18.90 -20.86
CA ASN A 61 5.12 -19.46 -21.69
C ASN A 61 5.74 -20.19 -22.90
N THR A 62 5.07 -21.23 -23.39
CA THR A 62 5.42 -21.91 -24.62
C THR A 62 5.03 -21.04 -25.82
N GLY A 63 3.84 -20.45 -25.80
CA GLY A 63 3.36 -19.56 -26.83
C GLY A 63 4.07 -18.19 -26.82
N THR A 64 4.23 -17.60 -28.01
CA THR A 64 4.85 -16.28 -28.19
C THR A 64 3.85 -15.11 -28.16
N GLY A 65 2.58 -15.39 -27.87
CA GLY A 65 1.54 -14.40 -27.74
C GLY A 65 1.76 -13.43 -26.55
N THR A 66 0.95 -12.38 -26.50
CA THR A 66 1.06 -11.33 -25.49
C THR A 66 -0.24 -11.17 -24.70
N CYS A 67 -0.10 -10.78 -23.44
CA CYS A 67 -1.18 -10.29 -22.62
C CYS A 67 -0.95 -8.78 -22.42
N THR A 68 -1.84 -7.96 -22.99
CA THR A 68 -1.67 -6.50 -22.99
C THR A 68 -2.80 -5.87 -22.21
N LYS A 69 -2.47 -5.16 -21.12
CA LYS A 69 -3.44 -4.35 -20.37
C LYS A 69 -3.97 -3.21 -21.23
N ASP A 70 -5.20 -2.78 -20.98
CA ASP A 70 -5.75 -1.58 -21.60
C ASP A 70 -4.92 -0.35 -21.23
N ALA A 71 -4.59 0.47 -22.21
CA ALA A 71 -3.73 1.63 -22.00
C ALA A 71 -4.41 2.78 -21.28
N THR A 72 -5.74 2.89 -21.41
CA THR A 72 -6.52 4.02 -20.89
C THR A 72 -7.26 3.66 -19.61
N LEU A 73 -7.82 2.44 -19.55
CA LEU A 73 -8.64 1.98 -18.43
C LEU A 73 -8.26 0.54 -18.10
N ALA A 74 -7.11 0.36 -17.44
CA ALA A 74 -6.56 -0.96 -17.12
C ALA A 74 -7.34 -1.70 -16.03
N TYR A 75 -8.19 -1.03 -15.25
CA TYR A 75 -8.99 -1.60 -14.17
C TYR A 75 -10.41 -1.05 -14.17
N LEU A 76 -11.31 -1.77 -13.53
CA LEU A 76 -12.73 -1.45 -13.38
C LEU A 76 -13.13 -1.52 -11.90
N ALA A 77 -14.41 -1.38 -11.62
CA ALA A 77 -14.94 -1.47 -10.27
C ALA A 77 -14.56 -2.79 -9.59
N ASN A 78 -14.35 -2.73 -8.27
CA ASN A 78 -13.98 -3.87 -7.43
C ASN A 78 -12.64 -4.53 -7.78
N VAL A 79 -11.72 -3.79 -8.43
CA VAL A 79 -10.34 -4.25 -8.56
C VAL A 79 -9.75 -4.48 -7.17
N MET A 80 -8.98 -5.55 -7.02
CA MET A 80 -8.31 -5.91 -5.77
C MET A 80 -6.81 -5.68 -5.90
N ASP A 81 -6.19 -5.26 -4.81
CA ASP A 81 -4.74 -5.19 -4.70
C ASP A 81 -4.14 -6.59 -4.75
N GLY A 82 -3.12 -6.78 -5.59
CA GLY A 82 -2.43 -8.04 -5.74
C GLY A 82 -2.35 -8.57 -7.18
N ALA A 83 -1.95 -9.81 -7.32
CA ALA A 83 -1.65 -10.46 -8.58
C ALA A 83 -2.86 -11.26 -9.12
N TYR A 84 -3.35 -10.89 -10.27
CA TYR A 84 -4.35 -11.64 -11.04
C TYR A 84 -3.64 -12.69 -11.89
N LEU A 85 -4.19 -13.91 -11.93
CA LEU A 85 -3.69 -15.00 -12.76
C LEU A 85 -4.62 -15.18 -13.98
N VAL A 86 -4.03 -15.12 -15.17
CA VAL A 86 -4.68 -15.43 -16.45
C VAL A 86 -4.06 -16.73 -16.95
N ARG A 87 -4.81 -17.83 -17.06
CA ARG A 87 -4.30 -19.15 -17.43
C ARG A 87 -5.03 -19.68 -18.66
N VAL A 88 -4.27 -20.10 -19.67
CA VAL A 88 -4.80 -20.72 -20.88
C VAL A 88 -5.33 -22.12 -20.55
N THR A 89 -6.58 -22.37 -20.85
CA THR A 89 -7.28 -23.63 -20.60
C THR A 89 -7.60 -24.42 -21.87
N ARG A 90 -7.58 -23.75 -23.02
CA ARG A 90 -7.75 -24.35 -24.34
C ARG A 90 -6.81 -23.69 -25.35
N ALA A 91 -6.00 -24.50 -26.01
CA ALA A 91 -5.13 -24.04 -27.08
C ALA A 91 -5.94 -23.60 -28.31
N TYR A 92 -5.36 -22.73 -29.11
CA TYR A 92 -5.87 -22.44 -30.45
C TYR A 92 -5.75 -23.68 -31.33
N VAL A 93 -6.82 -24.05 -32.01
CA VAL A 93 -6.78 -25.14 -32.99
C VAL A 93 -6.55 -24.52 -34.37
N ALA A 94 -5.51 -24.99 -35.06
CA ALA A 94 -5.16 -24.55 -36.41
C ALA A 94 -6.38 -24.62 -37.34
N GLU A 95 -6.47 -23.65 -38.26
CA GLU A 95 -7.51 -23.52 -39.28
C GLU A 95 -8.79 -22.76 -38.87
N GLY A 96 -8.75 -21.89 -37.88
CA GLY A 96 -9.71 -20.81 -37.71
C GLY A 96 -11.09 -21.19 -37.19
N THR A 97 -11.30 -22.42 -36.73
CA THR A 97 -12.60 -22.89 -36.30
C THR A 97 -12.84 -22.78 -34.78
N VAL A 98 -11.79 -22.80 -33.96
CA VAL A 98 -11.95 -22.69 -32.49
C VAL A 98 -10.86 -21.83 -31.90
N ALA A 99 -11.21 -20.64 -31.46
CA ALA A 99 -10.30 -19.78 -30.70
C ALA A 99 -9.89 -20.42 -29.38
N GLY A 100 -8.67 -20.18 -28.94
CA GLY A 100 -8.21 -20.57 -27.60
C GLY A 100 -9.05 -19.90 -26.52
N ALA A 101 -9.00 -20.46 -25.33
CA ALA A 101 -9.71 -19.92 -24.16
C ALA A 101 -8.79 -19.84 -22.96
N TYR A 102 -9.10 -18.94 -22.05
CA TYR A 102 -8.40 -18.76 -20.80
C TYR A 102 -9.36 -18.54 -19.64
N GLU A 103 -8.87 -18.71 -18.43
CA GLU A 103 -9.55 -18.41 -17.18
C GLU A 103 -8.80 -17.32 -16.44
N VAL A 104 -9.55 -16.54 -15.66
CA VAL A 104 -9.00 -15.46 -14.84
C VAL A 104 -9.35 -15.68 -13.38
N PHE A 105 -8.35 -15.52 -12.53
CA PHE A 105 -8.45 -15.61 -11.07
C PHE A 105 -8.01 -14.30 -10.44
N ASP A 106 -8.69 -13.91 -9.37
CA ASP A 106 -8.32 -12.73 -8.58
C ASP A 106 -7.12 -13.01 -7.65
N PRO A 107 -6.59 -11.97 -6.95
CA PRO A 107 -5.45 -12.12 -6.07
C PRO A 107 -5.64 -13.11 -4.90
N VAL A 108 -6.87 -13.43 -4.54
CA VAL A 108 -7.16 -14.45 -3.49
C VAL A 108 -7.46 -15.83 -4.08
N GLY A 109 -7.26 -16.02 -5.39
CA GLY A 109 -7.45 -17.29 -6.09
C GLY A 109 -8.89 -17.60 -6.46
N ARG A 110 -9.80 -16.63 -6.38
CA ARG A 110 -11.21 -16.80 -6.73
C ARG A 110 -11.38 -16.69 -8.25
N TYR A 111 -12.11 -17.62 -8.83
CA TYR A 111 -12.43 -17.63 -10.25
C TYR A 111 -13.35 -16.47 -10.65
N LEU A 112 -12.90 -15.65 -11.58
CA LEU A 112 -13.65 -14.51 -12.11
C LEU A 112 -14.42 -14.84 -13.39
N GLY A 113 -13.98 -15.84 -14.15
CA GLY A 113 -14.62 -16.27 -15.38
C GLY A 113 -13.63 -16.75 -16.43
N ALA A 114 -14.18 -17.18 -17.59
CA ALA A 114 -13.43 -17.56 -18.76
C ALA A 114 -13.55 -16.48 -19.86
N GLY A 115 -12.52 -16.36 -20.68
CA GLY A 115 -12.46 -15.51 -21.86
C GLY A 115 -11.95 -16.26 -23.08
N THR A 116 -12.12 -15.65 -24.25
CA THR A 116 -11.62 -16.14 -25.53
C THR A 116 -10.35 -15.37 -25.89
N ILE A 117 -9.33 -16.08 -26.38
CA ILE A 117 -8.11 -15.41 -26.86
C ILE A 117 -8.45 -14.55 -28.07
N GLY A 118 -7.99 -13.29 -28.06
CA GLY A 118 -8.33 -12.26 -29.03
C GLY A 118 -9.42 -11.28 -28.58
N ASP A 119 -10.25 -11.68 -27.63
CA ASP A 119 -11.29 -10.82 -27.11
C ASP A 119 -10.79 -9.96 -25.94
N THR A 120 -11.44 -8.81 -25.74
CA THR A 120 -11.17 -7.96 -24.58
C THR A 120 -11.84 -8.54 -23.35
N TRP A 121 -11.03 -8.81 -22.31
CA TRP A 121 -11.52 -9.05 -20.96
C TRP A 121 -11.77 -7.72 -20.24
N ALA A 122 -12.93 -7.56 -19.63
CA ALA A 122 -13.32 -6.32 -18.95
C ALA A 122 -14.19 -6.64 -17.72
N LYS A 123 -13.54 -7.01 -16.60
CA LYS A 123 -14.19 -7.16 -15.29
C LYS A 123 -13.44 -6.31 -14.27
N GLN A 124 -12.75 -6.90 -13.29
CA GLN A 124 -11.95 -6.13 -12.31
C GLN A 124 -10.71 -5.50 -12.96
N ILE A 125 -10.07 -6.22 -13.89
CA ILE A 125 -8.98 -5.74 -14.74
C ILE A 125 -9.39 -5.81 -16.20
N LYS A 126 -8.78 -4.97 -17.04
CA LYS A 126 -9.07 -4.93 -18.47
C LYS A 126 -7.81 -5.18 -19.28
N PHE A 127 -7.84 -6.20 -20.13
CA PHE A 127 -6.71 -6.63 -20.96
C PHE A 127 -7.19 -7.39 -22.20
N VAL A 128 -6.27 -7.64 -23.11
CA VAL A 128 -6.43 -8.53 -24.27
C VAL A 128 -5.32 -9.58 -24.20
N LEU A 129 -5.69 -10.86 -24.31
CA LEU A 129 -4.75 -11.96 -24.54
C LEU A 129 -4.74 -12.25 -26.04
N ALA A 130 -3.62 -11.99 -26.71
CA ALA A 130 -3.50 -12.10 -28.17
C ALA A 130 -2.45 -13.13 -28.58
N GLU A 131 -2.82 -13.98 -29.53
CA GLU A 131 -1.86 -14.86 -30.19
C GLU A 131 -0.87 -14.07 -31.05
N ALA A 132 0.39 -14.50 -31.08
CA ALA A 132 1.39 -13.93 -31.96
C ALA A 132 2.25 -15.01 -32.61
N GLY A 133 2.70 -14.75 -33.82
CA GLY A 133 3.61 -15.64 -34.55
C GLY A 133 3.05 -17.04 -34.83
N ILE A 134 3.95 -17.96 -35.05
CA ILE A 134 3.64 -19.37 -35.40
C ILE A 134 3.48 -20.26 -34.16
N THR A 135 4.09 -19.86 -33.02
CA THR A 135 4.01 -20.62 -31.78
C THR A 135 2.83 -20.12 -30.94
N LYS A 136 1.74 -20.88 -31.02
CA LYS A 136 0.49 -20.56 -30.33
C LYS A 136 0.56 -20.92 -28.85
N PHE A 137 -0.33 -20.32 -28.05
CA PHE A 137 -0.47 -20.71 -26.63
C PHE A 137 -0.88 -22.18 -26.52
N VAL A 138 -0.34 -22.82 -25.50
CA VAL A 138 -0.72 -24.17 -25.09
C VAL A 138 -1.44 -24.12 -23.75
N VAL A 139 -2.15 -25.18 -23.41
CA VAL A 139 -2.78 -25.33 -22.10
C VAL A 139 -1.72 -25.27 -21.00
N GLY A 140 -1.94 -24.40 -20.03
CA GLY A 140 -0.99 -24.15 -18.93
C GLY A 140 -0.16 -22.88 -19.11
N ASP A 141 -0.05 -22.31 -20.31
CA ASP A 141 0.52 -20.97 -20.48
C ASP A 141 -0.29 -19.97 -19.63
N ALA A 142 0.41 -19.07 -18.95
CA ALA A 142 -0.25 -18.13 -18.03
C ALA A 142 0.43 -16.77 -18.01
N PHE A 143 -0.31 -15.77 -17.52
CA PHE A 143 0.21 -14.43 -17.25
C PHE A 143 -0.22 -13.97 -15.87
N THR A 144 0.63 -13.22 -15.23
CA THR A 144 0.32 -12.48 -14.00
C THR A 144 0.19 -11.01 -14.31
N ILE A 145 -0.91 -10.40 -13.89
CA ILE A 145 -1.16 -8.96 -13.99
C ILE A 145 -1.32 -8.44 -12.56
N THR A 146 -0.42 -7.57 -12.12
CA THR A 146 -0.48 -7.03 -10.76
C THR A 146 -1.20 -5.68 -10.77
N ALA A 147 -2.25 -5.58 -9.98
CA ALA A 147 -2.87 -4.32 -9.60
C ALA A 147 -2.31 -3.89 -8.24
N SER A 148 -1.95 -2.62 -8.11
CA SER A 148 -1.43 -2.05 -6.87
C SER A 148 -2.20 -0.79 -6.53
N GLN A 149 -2.73 -0.73 -5.32
CA GLN A 149 -3.37 0.46 -4.77
C GLN A 149 -2.37 1.15 -3.84
N ALA A 150 -2.06 2.41 -4.13
CA ALA A 150 -1.06 3.16 -3.37
C ALA A 150 -1.46 3.32 -1.88
N ALA A 151 -2.74 3.51 -1.64
CA ALA A 151 -3.35 3.54 -0.31
C ALA A 151 -4.82 3.15 -0.42
N ALA A 152 -5.37 2.56 0.63
CA ALA A 152 -6.80 2.28 0.74
C ALA A 152 -7.44 3.18 1.80
N SER A 153 -8.74 3.44 1.66
CA SER A 153 -9.51 4.09 2.72
C SER A 153 -9.35 3.33 4.03
N GLY A 154 -8.97 4.05 5.07
CA GLY A 154 -8.64 3.48 6.37
C GLY A 154 -7.16 3.22 6.62
N ASP A 155 -6.31 3.24 5.59
CA ASP A 155 -4.86 3.15 5.75
C ASP A 155 -4.31 4.42 6.43
N LEU A 156 -3.20 4.26 7.14
CA LEU A 156 -2.48 5.38 7.72
C LEU A 156 -1.43 5.92 6.74
N ALA A 157 -1.22 7.21 6.79
CA ALA A 157 -0.15 7.94 6.11
C ALA A 157 0.58 8.84 7.10
N ALA A 158 1.74 9.34 6.76
CA ALA A 158 2.27 10.50 7.49
C ALA A 158 1.26 11.65 7.40
N TRP A 159 1.03 12.33 8.52
CA TRP A 159 0.14 13.50 8.51
C TRP A 159 0.65 14.57 7.57
N ASP A 160 -0.22 15.05 6.69
CA ASP A 160 0.07 16.13 5.75
C ASP A 160 -1.12 17.10 5.74
N PRO A 161 -0.99 18.28 6.37
CA PRO A 161 -2.08 19.26 6.46
C PRO A 161 -2.52 19.82 5.10
N THR A 162 -1.76 19.58 4.03
CA THR A 162 -2.08 20.02 2.66
C THR A 162 -2.80 18.95 1.84
N ALA A 163 -2.88 17.72 2.35
CA ALA A 163 -3.59 16.63 1.70
C ALA A 163 -5.12 16.88 1.62
N THR A 164 -5.79 16.07 0.82
CA THR A 164 -7.26 16.12 0.64
C THR A 164 -7.87 14.72 0.65
N ASP A 165 -7.14 13.74 1.15
CA ASP A 165 -7.51 12.33 1.14
C ASP A 165 -7.84 11.76 2.53
N GLY A 166 -7.91 12.63 3.53
CA GLY A 166 -8.14 12.32 4.95
C GLY A 166 -6.87 12.38 5.79
N SER A 167 -5.68 12.28 5.19
CA SER A 167 -4.41 12.35 5.92
C SER A 167 -4.08 13.75 6.42
N GLU A 168 -4.82 14.78 6.02
CA GLU A 168 -4.74 16.15 6.55
C GLU A 168 -5.26 16.27 8.01
N VAL A 169 -6.00 15.26 8.48
CA VAL A 169 -6.49 15.23 9.86
C VAL A 169 -5.63 14.30 10.70
N PRO A 170 -4.95 14.79 11.74
CA PRO A 170 -4.17 13.96 12.66
C PRO A 170 -5.04 12.88 13.30
N TYR A 171 -4.52 11.64 13.33
CA TYR A 171 -5.26 10.48 13.83
C TYR A 171 -4.54 9.76 14.97
N GLY A 172 -3.23 9.63 14.91
CA GLY A 172 -2.44 8.88 15.87
C GLY A 172 -0.95 9.16 15.76
N ILE A 173 -0.14 8.48 16.55
CA ILE A 173 1.31 8.66 16.58
C ILE A 173 2.00 7.31 16.39
N LEU A 174 2.95 7.25 15.47
CA LEU A 174 3.71 6.04 15.18
C LEU A 174 4.58 5.63 16.39
N ALA A 175 4.36 4.43 16.93
CA ALA A 175 5.04 3.98 18.15
C ALA A 175 6.48 3.50 17.92
N ALA A 176 6.81 3.08 16.71
CA ALA A 176 8.15 2.57 16.35
C ALA A 176 8.46 2.93 14.89
N ILE A 177 9.73 2.90 14.53
CA ILE A 177 10.17 3.17 13.14
C ILE A 177 9.44 2.24 12.17
N ALA A 178 8.86 2.81 11.13
CA ALA A 178 8.32 2.08 9.99
C ALA A 178 9.35 2.10 8.84
N PRO A 179 9.93 0.95 8.45
CA PRO A 179 10.85 0.90 7.32
C PRO A 179 10.12 1.12 5.99
N ILE A 180 10.88 1.43 4.93
CA ILE A 180 10.35 1.47 3.56
C ILE A 180 9.66 0.14 3.26
N ASN A 181 8.49 0.20 2.66
CA ASN A 181 7.71 -0.96 2.29
C ASN A 181 7.29 -0.92 0.82
N VAL A 182 7.19 -2.09 0.22
CA VAL A 182 6.68 -2.29 -1.15
C VAL A 182 5.35 -3.04 -1.16
N ALA A 183 4.85 -3.36 0.02
CA ALA A 183 3.57 -4.02 0.26
C ALA A 183 2.97 -3.49 1.56
N ALA A 184 1.69 -3.75 1.77
CA ALA A 184 1.01 -3.35 3.00
C ALA A 184 1.75 -3.85 4.24
N GLN A 185 1.99 -2.95 5.19
CA GLN A 185 2.56 -3.31 6.49
C GLN A 185 1.65 -2.83 7.63
N TYR A 186 1.72 -3.54 8.75
CA TYR A 186 1.00 -3.18 9.96
C TYR A 186 1.96 -2.58 10.97
N VAL A 187 1.58 -1.44 11.54
CA VAL A 187 2.39 -0.69 12.49
C VAL A 187 1.64 -0.49 13.81
N SER A 188 2.39 -0.36 14.90
CA SER A 188 1.82 0.02 16.19
C SER A 188 1.66 1.53 16.27
N VAL A 189 0.49 2.00 16.65
CA VAL A 189 0.12 3.41 16.70
C VAL A 189 -0.45 3.73 18.08
N TYR A 190 0.04 4.80 18.70
CA TYR A 190 -0.59 5.35 19.89
C TYR A 190 -1.90 6.04 19.50
N ILE A 191 -2.98 5.64 20.16
CA ILE A 191 -4.34 6.16 19.93
C ILE A 191 -4.91 6.86 21.17
N SER A 192 -4.19 6.87 22.26
CA SER A 192 -4.48 7.71 23.45
C SER A 192 -3.24 7.77 24.33
N GLY A 193 -3.13 8.83 25.13
CA GLY A 193 -2.04 9.06 26.08
C GLY A 193 -1.62 10.52 26.15
N THR A 194 -0.60 10.81 26.99
CA THR A 194 0.01 12.15 27.11
C THR A 194 1.46 12.08 26.61
N PHE A 195 1.79 12.91 25.64
CA PHE A 195 3.05 12.86 24.92
C PHE A 195 3.75 14.22 24.91
N ASN A 196 5.06 14.20 24.79
CA ASN A 196 5.88 15.39 24.61
C ASN A 196 5.80 15.86 23.16
N ALA A 197 5.25 17.05 22.94
CA ALA A 197 5.12 17.65 21.61
C ALA A 197 6.48 17.94 20.96
N ASP A 198 7.50 18.30 21.77
CA ASP A 198 8.83 18.66 21.28
C ASP A 198 9.58 17.47 20.65
N GLU A 199 9.16 16.24 20.94
CA GLU A 199 9.72 15.01 20.38
C GLU A 199 8.87 14.40 19.26
N ALA A 200 7.73 15.03 18.90
CA ALA A 200 6.90 14.59 17.80
C ALA A 200 7.55 14.91 16.45
N VAL A 201 7.37 14.02 15.50
CA VAL A 201 7.84 14.20 14.13
C VAL A 201 6.67 14.63 13.26
N VAL A 202 6.77 15.81 12.70
CA VAL A 202 5.80 16.43 11.80
C VAL A 202 6.45 16.77 10.46
N PRO A 203 5.69 17.08 9.40
CA PRO A 203 6.25 17.56 8.14
C PRO A 203 7.09 18.84 8.33
N THR A 204 8.06 19.04 7.44
CA THR A 204 8.88 20.27 7.45
C THR A 204 7.99 21.49 7.32
N ASP A 205 8.31 22.55 8.08
CA ASP A 205 7.58 23.81 8.11
C ASP A 205 6.13 23.75 8.64
N VAL A 206 5.77 22.65 9.31
CA VAL A 206 4.46 22.51 9.97
C VAL A 206 4.64 22.63 11.48
N ASP A 207 3.85 23.50 12.09
CA ASP A 207 3.79 23.63 13.54
C ASP A 207 2.94 22.51 14.14
N ILE A 208 3.51 21.76 15.10
CA ILE A 208 2.81 20.66 15.80
C ILE A 208 1.55 21.14 16.53
N ASP A 209 1.50 22.39 16.97
CA ASP A 209 0.36 22.96 17.67
C ASP A 209 -0.92 22.91 16.85
N THR A 210 -0.79 22.94 15.53
CA THR A 210 -1.93 22.83 14.61
C THR A 210 -2.62 21.46 14.68
N ALA A 211 -1.93 20.44 15.18
CA ALA A 211 -2.47 19.08 15.36
C ALA A 211 -3.16 18.87 16.72
N PHE A 212 -2.95 19.76 17.70
CA PHE A 212 -3.32 19.52 19.11
C PHE A 212 -4.81 19.25 19.31
N ASP A 213 -5.66 20.05 18.71
CA ASP A 213 -7.11 19.91 18.92
C ASP A 213 -7.64 18.62 18.31
N ALA A 214 -7.20 18.28 17.09
CA ALA A 214 -7.61 17.05 16.43
C ALA A 214 -7.09 15.79 17.16
N LEU A 215 -5.86 15.82 17.68
CA LEU A 215 -5.31 14.74 18.50
C LEU A 215 -6.03 14.61 19.83
N ARG A 216 -6.36 15.74 20.47
CA ARG A 216 -7.11 15.76 21.75
C ARG A 216 -8.49 15.11 21.61
N GLU A 217 -9.20 15.33 20.51
CA GLU A 217 -10.46 14.65 20.21
C GLU A 217 -10.34 13.12 20.16
N LYS A 218 -9.14 12.61 19.82
CA LYS A 218 -8.83 11.17 19.81
C LYS A 218 -8.34 10.66 21.17
N GLY A 219 -8.17 11.54 22.17
CA GLY A 219 -7.64 11.19 23.48
C GLY A 219 -6.10 11.20 23.54
N ILE A 220 -5.44 11.84 22.59
CA ILE A 220 -3.99 12.06 22.54
C ILE A 220 -3.75 13.51 22.99
N ILE A 221 -3.08 13.66 24.14
CA ILE A 221 -2.77 14.97 24.70
C ILE A 221 -1.29 15.27 24.41
N MET A 222 -1.05 16.31 23.65
CA MET A 222 0.30 16.80 23.37
C MET A 222 0.61 17.94 24.33
N VAL A 223 1.81 17.95 24.91
CA VAL A 223 2.27 18.95 25.88
C VAL A 223 3.69 19.34 25.54
N HIS A 224 3.97 20.62 25.38
CA HIS A 224 5.35 21.11 25.35
C HIS A 224 5.97 20.94 26.72
N GLN A 225 7.15 20.33 26.74
CA GLN A 225 7.92 20.25 27.95
C GLN A 225 8.68 21.56 28.11
N ALA A 226 8.23 22.41 29.04
CA ALA A 226 8.96 23.63 29.36
C ALA A 226 10.39 23.27 29.76
N ASP A 227 11.35 23.86 29.12
CA ASP A 227 12.78 23.78 29.53
C ASP A 227 12.96 24.71 30.74
N ASP A 228 12.44 24.27 31.90
CA ASP A 228 12.52 25.00 33.17
C ASP A 228 13.86 24.81 33.89
N GLY A 229 14.85 24.24 33.20
CA GLY A 229 16.18 23.91 33.78
C GLY A 229 16.13 22.83 34.86
N ARG A 230 14.98 22.19 35.09
CA ARG A 230 14.80 21.12 36.08
C ARG A 230 14.94 19.72 35.48
N ASN A 231 15.26 19.63 34.20
CA ASN A 231 15.58 18.33 33.62
C ASN A 231 16.85 17.79 34.35
N PRO A 232 16.80 16.63 35.01
CA PRO A 232 17.94 16.12 35.71
C PRO A 232 19.08 15.87 34.72
N THR A 233 20.07 16.74 34.72
CA THR A 233 21.33 16.51 34.03
C THR A 233 22.09 15.44 34.81
N PHE A 234 22.15 14.22 34.30
CA PHE A 234 23.06 13.21 34.81
C PHE A 234 24.42 13.46 34.18
N THR A 235 25.39 13.82 35.03
CA THR A 235 26.83 13.86 34.68
C THR A 235 27.42 12.50 35.03
N GLU A 236 27.90 11.74 34.04
CA GLU A 236 28.79 10.61 34.22
C GLU A 236 30.24 11.06 34.34
#